data_3a6c3d4076f6531ac5261d8900c6407f
#
_entry.id   3a6c3d4076f6531ac5261d8900c6407f
#
_cell.length_a   1.000
_cell.length_b   1.000
_cell.length_c   1.000
_cell.angle_alpha   90.00
_cell.angle_beta   90.00
_cell.angle_gamma   90.00
#
_symmetry.space_group_name_H-M   'P 1'
#
loop_
_entity.id
_entity.type
_entity.pdbx_description
1 polymer ?
#
loop_
_entity_poly.entity_id
_entity_poly.type
_entity_poly.pdbx_seq_one_letter_code
_entity_poly.pdbx_strand_id
1 'polypeptide(L)'
;MRSITNQIELRHLNYFRVLAEELHYRKAADLLFISQSALSQQIKQLEQILEVNLFDRSNKKVKLTEAGIIFKYDVGQVLTRLSKTVDNLELYKKGNTGQISIGFVASAMESVLPGIIKRFHHDCPNIKFQLDELNNLDQLKALEDEQLDLGFMRSNHVPDGFICKLVLTETFSLVLPSSHSMNQSNFKDLTELADENFILFPNDKSQFYYQQILNMCADHGFSPKVAHRSIHAPTIFRLVESGMGLSIIPTSLAISDNKNIKFIELNEIPQKTALYAVWKSDNVNPTLPYLLDMLPNVEATA
;
A
#
# COMPACT_ATOMS: atom_id res chain seq x y z
N MET A 1 -23.33 24.74 28.09
CA MET A 1 -23.27 24.58 26.61
C MET A 1 -23.29 23.10 26.29
N ARG A 2 -24.30 22.59 25.55
CA ARG A 2 -24.22 21.21 24.99
C ARG A 2 -23.11 21.24 23.95
N SER A 3 -22.18 20.30 24.04
CA SER A 3 -21.11 20.17 23.04
C SER A 3 -21.75 20.01 21.64
N ILE A 4 -21.23 20.70 20.63
CA ILE A 4 -21.65 20.58 19.23
C ILE A 4 -21.69 19.11 18.80
N THR A 5 -20.75 18.31 19.27
CA THR A 5 -20.66 16.87 19.01
C THR A 5 -21.91 16.09 19.48
N ASN A 6 -22.62 16.53 20.52
CA ASN A 6 -23.83 15.88 20.99
C ASN A 6 -25.08 16.16 20.11
N GLN A 7 -24.96 17.05 19.13
CA GLN A 7 -26.03 17.37 18.19
C GLN A 7 -25.84 16.66 16.84
N ILE A 8 -24.62 16.18 16.57
CA ILE A 8 -24.30 15.44 15.37
C ILE A 8 -24.64 13.97 15.59
N GLU A 9 -25.50 13.43 14.73
CA GLU A 9 -25.89 12.02 14.75
C GLU A 9 -25.10 11.26 13.67
N LEU A 10 -24.86 9.96 13.87
CA LEU A 10 -24.15 9.10 12.92
C LEU A 10 -24.78 9.11 11.52
N ARG A 11 -26.11 9.27 11.44
CA ARG A 11 -26.80 9.40 10.15
C ARG A 11 -26.36 10.65 9.37
N HIS A 12 -26.08 11.78 10.06
CA HIS A 12 -25.58 12.99 9.41
C HIS A 12 -24.25 12.73 8.72
N LEU A 13 -23.32 12.02 9.41
CA LEU A 13 -22.01 11.67 8.86
C LEU A 13 -22.15 10.74 7.64
N ASN A 14 -23.02 9.73 7.72
CA ASN A 14 -23.23 8.81 6.60
C ASN A 14 -23.89 9.51 5.40
N TYR A 15 -24.87 10.38 5.62
CA TYR A 15 -25.52 11.13 4.56
C TYR A 15 -24.56 12.13 3.88
N PHE A 16 -23.74 12.78 4.70
CA PHE A 16 -22.69 13.66 4.17
C PHE A 16 -21.69 12.87 3.33
N ARG A 17 -21.19 11.71 3.80
CA ARG A 17 -20.22 10.87 3.08
C ARG A 17 -20.76 10.47 1.71
N VAL A 18 -21.97 9.90 1.65
CA VAL A 18 -22.56 9.44 0.40
C VAL A 18 -22.78 10.61 -0.58
N LEU A 19 -23.24 11.77 -0.09
CA LEU A 19 -23.40 12.95 -0.94
C LEU A 19 -22.03 13.51 -1.41
N ALA A 20 -21.00 13.46 -0.57
CA ALA A 20 -19.64 13.90 -0.90
C ALA A 20 -18.93 12.99 -1.91
N GLU A 21 -19.36 11.73 -2.03
CA GLU A 21 -18.90 10.78 -3.05
C GLU A 21 -19.63 11.01 -4.39
N GLU A 22 -20.97 11.11 -4.35
CA GLU A 22 -21.81 11.20 -5.55
C GLU A 22 -21.89 12.61 -6.17
N LEU A 23 -21.71 13.66 -5.36
CA LEU A 23 -21.89 15.07 -5.74
C LEU A 23 -23.21 15.32 -6.46
N HIS A 24 -24.23 14.52 -6.16
CA HIS A 24 -25.55 14.57 -6.79
C HIS A 24 -26.65 14.11 -5.81
N TYR A 25 -27.47 15.06 -5.34
CA TYR A 25 -28.48 14.82 -4.29
C TYR A 25 -29.43 13.67 -4.60
N ARG A 26 -29.94 13.56 -5.83
CA ARG A 26 -30.89 12.50 -6.20
C ARG A 26 -30.22 11.12 -6.15
N LYS A 27 -29.04 10.97 -6.74
CA LYS A 27 -28.29 9.72 -6.68
C LYS A 27 -27.93 9.30 -5.26
N ALA A 28 -27.44 10.24 -4.45
CA ALA A 28 -27.14 9.99 -3.06
C ALA A 28 -28.37 9.59 -2.25
N ALA A 29 -29.50 10.24 -2.48
CA ALA A 29 -30.78 9.90 -1.83
C ALA A 29 -31.28 8.50 -2.22
N ASP A 30 -31.18 8.13 -3.51
CA ASP A 30 -31.52 6.81 -4.02
C ASP A 30 -30.64 5.72 -3.34
N LEU A 31 -29.32 5.93 -3.22
CA LEU A 31 -28.39 5.02 -2.52
C LEU A 31 -28.69 4.91 -1.02
N LEU A 32 -29.20 5.96 -0.41
CA LEU A 32 -29.55 6.00 1.01
C LEU A 32 -31.00 5.55 1.29
N PHE A 33 -31.75 5.21 0.26
CA PHE A 33 -33.18 4.82 0.34
C PHE A 33 -34.06 5.86 1.04
N ILE A 34 -33.80 7.17 0.75
CA ILE A 34 -34.59 8.29 1.29
C ILE A 34 -34.99 9.25 0.17
N SER A 35 -35.89 10.22 0.45
CA SER A 35 -36.21 11.25 -0.50
C SER A 35 -35.07 12.29 -0.62
N GLN A 36 -34.94 12.90 -1.80
CA GLN A 36 -33.97 13.98 -2.02
C GLN A 36 -34.21 15.18 -1.06
N SER A 37 -35.46 15.47 -0.75
CA SER A 37 -35.83 16.55 0.20
C SER A 37 -35.36 16.23 1.62
N ALA A 38 -35.51 14.98 2.06
CA ALA A 38 -35.04 14.53 3.37
C ALA A 38 -33.50 14.62 3.45
N LEU A 39 -32.76 14.14 2.43
CA LEU A 39 -31.31 14.28 2.38
C LEU A 39 -30.89 15.75 2.45
N SER A 40 -31.51 16.62 1.63
CA SER A 40 -31.19 18.05 1.61
C SER A 40 -31.42 18.71 2.97
N GLN A 41 -32.49 18.34 3.67
CA GLN A 41 -32.80 18.85 5.02
C GLN A 41 -31.75 18.39 6.04
N GLN A 42 -31.33 17.11 6.02
CA GLN A 42 -30.34 16.59 6.94
C GLN A 42 -28.93 17.20 6.71
N ILE A 43 -28.55 17.40 5.46
CA ILE A 43 -27.29 18.11 5.14
C ILE A 43 -27.34 19.54 5.61
N LYS A 44 -28.47 20.25 5.37
CA LYS A 44 -28.64 21.63 5.85
C LYS A 44 -28.59 21.70 7.37
N GLN A 45 -29.20 20.75 8.06
CA GLN A 45 -29.15 20.67 9.53
C GLN A 45 -27.71 20.46 10.02
N LEU A 46 -26.93 19.57 9.38
CA LEU A 46 -25.52 19.35 9.70
C LEU A 46 -24.70 20.64 9.52
N GLU A 47 -24.84 21.32 8.38
CA GLU A 47 -24.19 22.60 8.10
C GLU A 47 -24.56 23.69 9.13
N GLN A 48 -25.80 23.71 9.60
CA GLN A 48 -26.26 24.62 10.66
C GLN A 48 -25.62 24.29 12.02
N ILE A 49 -25.51 23.00 12.38
CA ILE A 49 -24.86 22.56 13.61
C ILE A 49 -23.38 22.94 13.61
N LEU A 50 -22.73 22.78 12.47
CA LEU A 50 -21.29 23.06 12.29
C LEU A 50 -21.01 24.56 12.06
N GLU A 51 -22.06 25.37 11.80
CA GLU A 51 -21.96 26.80 11.43
C GLU A 51 -21.08 27.04 10.20
N VAL A 52 -20.97 26.03 9.31
CA VAL A 52 -20.17 26.10 8.08
C VAL A 52 -20.86 25.39 6.93
N ASN A 53 -20.73 25.90 5.71
CA ASN A 53 -21.20 25.22 4.51
C ASN A 53 -20.17 24.17 4.06
N LEU A 54 -20.62 22.94 3.91
CA LEU A 54 -19.82 21.80 3.45
C LEU A 54 -19.91 21.63 1.92
N PHE A 55 -21.03 22.10 1.33
CA PHE A 55 -21.27 22.04 -0.11
C PHE A 55 -21.51 23.44 -0.70
N ASP A 56 -20.85 23.70 -1.82
CA ASP A 56 -21.20 24.81 -2.71
C ASP A 56 -22.30 24.35 -3.67
N ARG A 57 -23.39 25.12 -3.70
CA ARG A 57 -24.58 24.89 -4.54
C ARG A 57 -24.72 25.93 -5.65
N SER A 58 -23.67 26.73 -5.87
CA SER A 58 -23.64 27.70 -6.96
C SER A 58 -23.59 26.98 -8.32
N ASN A 59 -24.11 27.58 -9.38
CA ASN A 59 -24.02 27.11 -10.76
C ASN A 59 -24.66 25.72 -11.07
N LYS A 60 -25.75 25.35 -10.38
CA LYS A 60 -26.48 24.09 -10.64
C LYS A 60 -25.62 22.82 -10.50
N LYS A 61 -24.43 22.91 -9.92
CA LYS A 61 -23.54 21.78 -9.61
C LYS A 61 -23.26 21.74 -8.12
N VAL A 62 -23.25 20.54 -7.56
CA VAL A 62 -22.85 20.30 -6.17
C VAL A 62 -21.34 20.07 -6.14
N LYS A 63 -20.62 20.82 -5.32
CA LYS A 63 -19.19 20.65 -5.08
C LYS A 63 -18.93 20.76 -3.58
N LEU A 64 -17.85 20.15 -3.12
CA LEU A 64 -17.36 20.36 -1.76
C LEU A 64 -16.73 21.75 -1.64
N THR A 65 -16.94 22.41 -0.50
CA THR A 65 -16.13 23.55 -0.05
C THR A 65 -14.79 23.05 0.51
N GLU A 66 -13.86 23.94 0.84
CA GLU A 66 -12.62 23.57 1.56
C GLU A 66 -12.94 22.88 2.88
N ALA A 67 -13.89 23.42 3.66
CA ALA A 67 -14.38 22.79 4.88
C ALA A 67 -15.00 21.41 4.61
N GLY A 68 -15.75 21.27 3.49
CA GLY A 68 -16.30 19.99 3.06
C GLY A 68 -15.24 18.93 2.71
N ILE A 69 -14.12 19.35 2.13
CA ILE A 69 -12.99 18.45 1.82
C ILE A 69 -12.35 17.93 3.11
N ILE A 70 -12.04 18.83 4.05
CA ILE A 70 -11.48 18.49 5.36
C ILE A 70 -12.45 17.55 6.10
N PHE A 71 -13.72 17.92 6.18
CA PHE A 71 -14.74 17.14 6.87
C PHE A 71 -14.96 15.76 6.24
N LYS A 72 -14.82 15.64 4.91
CA LYS A 72 -14.91 14.35 4.20
C LYS A 72 -13.83 13.38 4.66
N TYR A 73 -12.61 13.87 4.81
CA TYR A 73 -11.49 13.07 5.29
C TYR A 73 -11.76 12.58 6.72
N ASP A 74 -12.05 13.48 7.65
CA ASP A 74 -12.25 13.15 9.07
C ASP A 74 -13.46 12.24 9.29
N VAL A 75 -14.57 12.49 8.60
CA VAL A 75 -15.77 11.64 8.65
C VAL A 75 -15.48 10.23 8.14
N GLY A 76 -14.68 10.10 7.09
CA GLY A 76 -14.22 8.82 6.59
C GLY A 76 -13.51 8.00 7.68
N GLN A 77 -12.59 8.61 8.40
CA GLN A 77 -11.85 8.00 9.52
C GLN A 77 -12.80 7.53 10.64
N VAL A 78 -13.71 8.40 11.07
CA VAL A 78 -14.70 8.08 12.14
C VAL A 78 -15.57 6.89 11.76
N LEU A 79 -16.11 6.88 10.54
CA LEU A 79 -17.00 5.80 10.08
C LEU A 79 -16.24 4.48 9.91
N THR A 80 -15.02 4.52 9.38
CA THR A 80 -14.15 3.33 9.26
C THR A 80 -13.84 2.75 10.64
N ARG A 81 -13.47 3.60 11.61
CA ARG A 81 -13.18 3.18 12.98
C ARG A 81 -14.39 2.56 13.67
N LEU A 82 -15.57 3.13 13.47
CA LEU A 82 -16.82 2.57 13.99
C LEU A 82 -17.11 1.18 13.38
N SER A 83 -16.98 1.05 12.06
CA SER A 83 -17.16 -0.24 11.37
C SER A 83 -16.22 -1.29 11.94
N LYS A 84 -14.93 -1.02 12.05
CA LYS A 84 -13.94 -1.93 12.65
C LYS A 84 -14.31 -2.33 14.08
N THR A 85 -14.82 -1.39 14.87
CA THR A 85 -15.26 -1.70 16.25
C THR A 85 -16.40 -2.70 16.25
N VAL A 86 -17.39 -2.54 15.37
CA VAL A 86 -18.50 -3.47 15.23
C VAL A 86 -18.03 -4.83 14.73
N ASP A 87 -17.16 -4.86 13.73
CA ASP A 87 -16.60 -6.09 13.15
C ASP A 87 -15.81 -6.89 14.21
N ASN A 88 -15.02 -6.20 15.05
CA ASN A 88 -14.29 -6.85 16.16
C ASN A 88 -15.22 -7.48 17.18
N LEU A 89 -16.37 -6.85 17.50
CA LEU A 89 -17.38 -7.45 18.36
C LEU A 89 -18.05 -8.69 17.75
N GLU A 90 -18.27 -8.67 16.44
CA GLU A 90 -18.77 -9.84 15.70
C GLU A 90 -17.75 -11.00 15.72
N LEU A 91 -16.45 -10.70 15.57
CA LEU A 91 -15.39 -11.69 15.68
C LEU A 91 -15.32 -12.29 17.10
N TYR A 92 -15.44 -11.45 18.13
CA TYR A 92 -15.49 -11.90 19.52
C TYR A 92 -16.67 -12.86 19.78
N LYS A 93 -17.87 -12.55 19.26
CA LYS A 93 -19.05 -13.44 19.36
C LYS A 93 -18.82 -14.80 18.71
N LYS A 94 -17.98 -14.88 17.66
CA LYS A 94 -17.63 -16.12 16.96
C LYS A 94 -16.46 -16.88 17.60
N GLY A 95 -15.96 -16.43 18.76
CA GLY A 95 -14.81 -17.03 19.45
C GLY A 95 -13.45 -16.67 18.88
N ASN A 96 -13.39 -15.71 17.94
CA ASN A 96 -12.15 -15.14 17.43
C ASN A 96 -11.74 -13.94 18.30
N THR A 97 -10.45 -13.84 18.64
CA THR A 97 -9.93 -12.81 19.55
C THR A 97 -9.47 -11.54 18.85
N GLY A 98 -9.59 -11.46 17.52
CA GLY A 98 -9.24 -10.26 16.73
C GLY A 98 -9.05 -10.53 15.26
N GLN A 99 -8.75 -9.44 14.54
CA GLN A 99 -8.36 -9.45 13.14
C GLN A 99 -7.17 -8.51 12.96
N ILE A 100 -6.26 -8.84 12.03
CA ILE A 100 -5.19 -7.96 11.60
C ILE A 100 -5.17 -7.89 10.07
N SER A 101 -5.13 -6.67 9.55
CA SER A 101 -5.10 -6.37 8.12
C SER A 101 -3.70 -5.92 7.72
N ILE A 102 -3.08 -6.65 6.79
CA ILE A 102 -1.69 -6.45 6.39
C ILE A 102 -1.64 -6.15 4.88
N GLY A 103 -1.07 -4.99 4.54
CA GLY A 103 -0.67 -4.68 3.17
C GLY A 103 0.75 -5.16 2.88
N PHE A 104 1.02 -5.57 1.66
CA PHE A 104 2.37 -6.01 1.31
C PHE A 104 2.69 -5.82 -0.18
N VAL A 105 3.97 -5.57 -0.48
CA VAL A 105 4.50 -5.70 -1.84
C VAL A 105 4.88 -7.15 -2.12
N ALA A 106 4.77 -7.60 -3.38
CA ALA A 106 5.05 -8.99 -3.79
C ALA A 106 6.32 -9.57 -3.16
N SER A 107 7.41 -8.81 -3.14
CA SER A 107 8.69 -9.26 -2.57
C SER A 107 8.67 -9.54 -1.07
N ALA A 108 7.72 -9.00 -0.31
CA ALA A 108 7.54 -9.33 1.10
C ALA A 108 6.96 -10.74 1.27
N MET A 109 6.08 -11.16 0.35
CA MET A 109 5.50 -12.51 0.34
C MET A 109 6.54 -13.56 -0.08
N GLU A 110 7.51 -13.18 -0.91
CA GLU A 110 8.60 -14.08 -1.31
C GLU A 110 9.78 -14.08 -0.31
N SER A 111 9.72 -13.31 0.77
CA SER A 111 10.81 -13.19 1.75
C SER A 111 10.34 -13.39 3.20
N VAL A 112 10.01 -12.30 3.87
CA VAL A 112 9.80 -12.31 5.33
C VAL A 112 8.39 -12.71 5.77
N LEU A 113 7.38 -12.40 4.97
CA LEU A 113 5.98 -12.49 5.36
C LEU A 113 5.50 -13.93 5.62
N PRO A 114 5.87 -14.96 4.83
CA PRO A 114 5.43 -16.33 5.09
C PRO A 114 5.90 -16.85 6.44
N GLY A 115 7.14 -16.54 6.84
CA GLY A 115 7.68 -16.93 8.15
C GLY A 115 6.92 -16.28 9.30
N ILE A 116 6.61 -14.99 9.16
CA ILE A 116 5.82 -14.23 10.14
C ILE A 116 4.41 -14.82 10.25
N ILE A 117 3.71 -15.01 9.13
CA ILE A 117 2.35 -15.55 9.09
C ILE A 117 2.30 -16.95 9.75
N LYS A 118 3.23 -17.84 9.39
CA LYS A 118 3.28 -19.18 9.93
C LYS A 118 3.44 -19.16 11.46
N ARG A 119 4.37 -18.35 11.97
CA ARG A 119 4.62 -18.20 13.40
C ARG A 119 3.41 -17.62 14.11
N PHE A 120 2.85 -16.53 13.57
CA PHE A 120 1.70 -15.87 14.15
C PHE A 120 0.46 -16.76 14.17
N HIS A 121 0.20 -17.51 13.10
CA HIS A 121 -0.92 -18.46 13.05
C HIS A 121 -0.78 -19.58 14.09
N HIS A 122 0.45 -20.03 14.35
CA HIS A 122 0.74 -21.01 15.38
C HIS A 122 0.49 -20.44 16.80
N ASP A 123 1.00 -19.23 17.06
CA ASP A 123 0.99 -18.62 18.39
C ASP A 123 -0.38 -17.95 18.73
N CYS A 124 -1.10 -17.52 17.70
CA CYS A 124 -2.37 -16.79 17.81
C CYS A 124 -3.45 -17.38 16.86
N PRO A 125 -3.86 -18.64 17.03
CA PRO A 125 -4.70 -19.37 16.05
C PRO A 125 -6.11 -18.78 15.89
N ASN A 126 -6.58 -17.99 16.86
CA ASN A 126 -7.92 -17.36 16.84
C ASN A 126 -7.92 -15.94 16.27
N ILE A 127 -6.78 -15.43 15.77
CA ILE A 127 -6.71 -14.13 15.11
C ILE A 127 -6.83 -14.33 13.60
N LYS A 128 -7.77 -13.59 13.00
CA LYS A 128 -7.97 -13.63 11.55
C LYS A 128 -6.99 -12.71 10.83
N PHE A 129 -6.34 -13.22 9.78
CA PHE A 129 -5.56 -12.42 8.85
C PHE A 129 -6.39 -11.95 7.66
N GLN A 130 -6.16 -10.71 7.28
CA GLN A 130 -6.46 -10.19 5.95
C GLN A 130 -5.15 -9.74 5.31
N LEU A 131 -4.91 -10.15 4.07
CA LEU A 131 -3.67 -9.90 3.33
C LEU A 131 -4.02 -9.25 1.99
N ASP A 132 -3.51 -8.05 1.77
CA ASP A 132 -3.77 -7.28 0.56
C ASP A 132 -2.44 -6.94 -0.14
N GLU A 133 -2.26 -7.42 -1.38
CA GLU A 133 -1.11 -7.05 -2.20
C GLU A 133 -1.32 -5.66 -2.79
N LEU A 134 -0.53 -4.69 -2.33
CA LEU A 134 -0.64 -3.27 -2.68
C LEU A 134 0.74 -2.67 -2.93
N ASN A 135 0.82 -1.66 -3.80
CA ASN A 135 2.04 -0.85 -3.92
C ASN A 135 2.24 0.07 -2.71
N ASN A 136 3.43 0.68 -2.57
CA ASN A 136 3.78 1.49 -1.40
C ASN A 136 2.78 2.65 -1.15
N LEU A 137 2.35 3.36 -2.19
CA LEU A 137 1.45 4.52 -2.05
C LEU A 137 0.04 4.09 -1.60
N ASP A 138 -0.48 3.01 -2.19
CA ASP A 138 -1.78 2.48 -1.83
C ASP A 138 -1.77 1.90 -0.40
N GLN A 139 -0.64 1.30 0.03
CA GLN A 139 -0.47 0.86 1.42
C GLN A 139 -0.45 2.05 2.40
N LEU A 140 0.30 3.12 2.12
CA LEU A 140 0.34 4.32 2.97
C LEU A 140 -1.06 4.92 3.12
N LYS A 141 -1.79 5.05 2.02
CA LYS A 141 -3.17 5.54 2.06
C LYS A 141 -4.08 4.62 2.87
N ALA A 142 -4.00 3.31 2.67
CA ALA A 142 -4.82 2.34 3.40
C ALA A 142 -4.48 2.28 4.90
N LEU A 143 -3.21 2.52 5.28
CA LEU A 143 -2.79 2.70 6.68
C LEU A 143 -3.34 4.01 7.27
N GLU A 144 -3.29 5.11 6.51
CA GLU A 144 -3.84 6.39 6.91
C GLU A 144 -5.36 6.31 7.11
N ASP A 145 -6.07 5.65 6.19
CA ASP A 145 -7.51 5.40 6.24
C ASP A 145 -7.89 4.28 7.23
N GLU A 146 -6.95 3.78 8.04
CA GLU A 146 -7.13 2.67 8.99
C GLU A 146 -7.72 1.39 8.36
N GLN A 147 -7.57 1.19 7.06
CA GLN A 147 -7.96 -0.04 6.36
C GLN A 147 -6.93 -1.15 6.58
N LEU A 148 -5.67 -0.78 6.76
CA LEU A 148 -4.58 -1.67 7.16
C LEU A 148 -4.10 -1.35 8.57
N ASP A 149 -3.56 -2.36 9.24
CA ASP A 149 -2.90 -2.24 10.54
C ASP A 149 -1.38 -2.20 10.40
N LEU A 150 -0.84 -2.92 9.40
CA LEU A 150 0.58 -3.02 9.10
C LEU A 150 0.78 -3.07 7.59
N GLY A 151 1.81 -2.39 7.09
CA GLY A 151 2.26 -2.46 5.70
C GLY A 151 3.68 -2.99 5.58
N PHE A 152 3.96 -3.83 4.59
CA PHE A 152 5.31 -4.23 4.20
C PHE A 152 5.66 -3.56 2.87
N MET A 153 6.56 -2.59 2.90
CA MET A 153 6.86 -1.74 1.74
C MET A 153 8.36 -1.46 1.57
N ARG A 154 8.74 -1.10 0.35
CA ARG A 154 10.13 -0.82 -0.02
C ARG A 154 10.45 0.68 -0.02
N SER A 155 10.01 1.36 1.03
CA SER A 155 10.32 2.76 1.26
C SER A 155 10.33 3.04 2.76
N ASN A 156 11.29 3.80 3.21
CA ASN A 156 11.33 4.37 4.57
C ASN A 156 10.85 5.82 4.60
N HIS A 157 10.48 6.38 3.46
CA HIS A 157 9.88 7.71 3.38
C HIS A 157 8.40 7.61 3.71
N VAL A 158 8.09 7.79 4.98
CA VAL A 158 6.73 7.76 5.51
C VAL A 158 6.38 9.13 6.12
N PRO A 159 5.11 9.56 6.07
CA PRO A 159 4.67 10.80 6.71
C PRO A 159 4.86 10.77 8.23
N ASP A 160 4.79 11.95 8.86
CA ASP A 160 4.71 12.06 10.31
C ASP A 160 3.51 11.25 10.86
N GLY A 161 3.67 10.65 12.03
CA GLY A 161 2.66 9.79 12.64
C GLY A 161 2.77 8.31 12.26
N PHE A 162 3.70 7.94 11.38
CA PHE A 162 4.01 6.54 11.09
C PHE A 162 5.31 6.09 11.75
N ILE A 163 5.36 4.82 12.11
CA ILE A 163 6.57 4.13 12.57
C ILE A 163 7.03 3.22 11.43
N CYS A 164 8.34 3.22 11.19
CA CYS A 164 8.98 2.45 10.13
C CYS A 164 10.10 1.61 10.74
N LYS A 165 10.03 0.27 10.61
CA LYS A 165 11.05 -0.67 11.08
C LYS A 165 11.63 -1.45 9.91
N LEU A 166 12.97 -1.45 9.79
CA LEU A 166 13.68 -2.29 8.81
C LEU A 166 13.47 -3.78 9.14
N VAL A 167 13.06 -4.58 8.16
CA VAL A 167 12.84 -6.03 8.32
C VAL A 167 13.64 -6.90 7.36
N LEU A 168 14.21 -6.32 6.30
CA LEU A 168 15.09 -7.00 5.35
C LEU A 168 15.96 -5.99 4.62
N THR A 169 17.24 -6.34 4.43
CA THR A 169 18.12 -5.70 3.43
C THR A 169 18.61 -6.79 2.50
N GLU A 170 18.56 -6.55 1.19
CA GLU A 170 18.96 -7.53 0.19
C GLU A 170 19.61 -6.89 -1.04
N THR A 171 20.25 -7.70 -1.84
CA THR A 171 20.83 -7.36 -3.15
C THR A 171 19.72 -7.22 -4.21
N PHE A 172 20.15 -6.82 -5.39
CA PHE A 172 19.36 -6.96 -6.62
C PHE A 172 19.81 -8.19 -7.41
N SER A 173 18.93 -8.69 -8.26
CA SER A 173 19.23 -9.72 -9.24
C SER A 173 18.84 -9.27 -10.65
N LEU A 174 19.72 -9.53 -11.60
CA LEU A 174 19.45 -9.38 -13.01
C LEU A 174 18.61 -10.56 -13.50
N VAL A 175 17.63 -10.30 -14.33
CA VAL A 175 16.77 -11.31 -14.97
C VAL A 175 17.07 -11.31 -16.47
N LEU A 176 17.52 -12.43 -17.00
CA LEU A 176 17.91 -12.61 -18.41
C LEU A 176 17.17 -13.78 -19.03
N PRO A 177 16.98 -13.80 -20.37
CA PRO A 177 16.62 -15.04 -21.06
C PRO A 177 17.66 -16.12 -20.79
N SER A 178 17.27 -17.38 -20.67
CA SER A 178 18.21 -18.48 -20.44
C SER A 178 19.24 -18.62 -21.56
N SER A 179 18.90 -18.21 -22.79
CA SER A 179 19.76 -18.20 -23.97
C SER A 179 20.81 -17.07 -23.97
N HIS A 180 20.70 -16.07 -23.08
CA HIS A 180 21.67 -14.97 -23.01
C HIS A 180 23.07 -15.52 -22.69
N SER A 181 24.13 -14.97 -23.28
CA SER A 181 25.51 -15.45 -23.08
C SER A 181 26.06 -15.19 -21.67
N MET A 182 25.58 -14.14 -21.02
CA MET A 182 25.96 -13.75 -19.66
C MET A 182 25.41 -14.74 -18.62
N ASN A 183 26.20 -15.03 -17.59
CA ASN A 183 25.83 -15.86 -16.44
C ASN A 183 26.59 -15.38 -15.20
N GLN A 184 26.31 -15.98 -14.02
CA GLN A 184 26.93 -15.58 -12.75
C GLN A 184 28.47 -15.62 -12.76
N SER A 185 29.09 -16.50 -13.55
CA SER A 185 30.56 -16.65 -13.56
C SER A 185 31.27 -15.72 -14.54
N ASN A 186 30.57 -15.18 -15.54
CA ASN A 186 31.18 -14.31 -16.56
C ASN A 186 30.65 -12.85 -16.54
N PHE A 187 29.62 -12.54 -15.72
CA PHE A 187 29.16 -11.18 -15.47
C PHE A 187 30.25 -10.39 -14.74
N LYS A 188 30.61 -9.23 -15.27
CA LYS A 188 31.66 -8.36 -14.71
C LYS A 188 31.06 -7.12 -14.05
N ASP A 189 30.28 -6.36 -14.81
CA ASP A 189 29.58 -5.19 -14.31
C ASP A 189 28.40 -4.81 -15.20
N LEU A 190 27.64 -3.79 -14.76
CA LEU A 190 26.42 -3.35 -15.46
C LEU A 190 26.69 -2.64 -16.79
N THR A 191 27.90 -2.19 -17.09
CA THR A 191 28.22 -1.53 -18.38
C THR A 191 27.97 -2.44 -19.57
N GLU A 192 28.06 -3.76 -19.36
CA GLU A 192 27.76 -4.76 -20.37
C GLU A 192 26.30 -4.74 -20.85
N LEU A 193 25.41 -4.07 -20.10
CA LEU A 193 23.97 -3.98 -20.37
C LEU A 193 23.54 -2.64 -20.97
N ALA A 194 24.48 -1.74 -21.25
CA ALA A 194 24.19 -0.36 -21.69
C ALA A 194 23.35 -0.28 -22.96
N ASP A 195 23.50 -1.27 -23.86
CA ASP A 195 22.76 -1.32 -25.13
C ASP A 195 21.46 -2.14 -25.07
N GLU A 196 21.20 -2.81 -23.95
CA GLU A 196 20.05 -3.67 -23.77
C GLU A 196 18.76 -2.88 -23.46
N ASN A 197 17.62 -3.47 -23.80
CA ASN A 197 16.31 -2.97 -23.39
C ASN A 197 15.98 -3.41 -21.96
N PHE A 198 15.45 -2.50 -21.14
CA PHE A 198 15.06 -2.78 -19.78
C PHE A 198 13.54 -2.89 -19.63
N ILE A 199 13.11 -3.80 -18.77
CA ILE A 199 11.73 -3.99 -18.34
C ILE A 199 11.70 -3.74 -16.84
N LEU A 200 11.04 -2.66 -16.38
CA LEU A 200 11.10 -2.24 -14.98
C LEU A 200 9.70 -2.14 -14.37
N PHE A 201 9.64 -2.11 -13.04
CA PHE A 201 8.45 -1.66 -12.34
C PHE A 201 8.23 -0.17 -12.64
N PRO A 202 6.96 0.30 -12.80
CA PRO A 202 6.67 1.68 -13.18
C PRO A 202 7.03 2.67 -12.07
N ASN A 203 7.54 3.85 -12.46
CA ASN A 203 7.97 4.89 -11.54
C ASN A 203 6.86 5.40 -10.62
N ASP A 204 5.65 5.58 -11.14
CA ASP A 204 4.48 6.08 -10.40
C ASP A 204 3.98 5.12 -9.30
N LYS A 205 4.34 3.84 -9.37
CA LYS A 205 3.94 2.82 -8.39
C LYS A 205 5.10 2.33 -7.52
N SER A 206 6.34 2.54 -7.95
CA SER A 206 7.55 2.02 -7.32
C SER A 206 8.70 3.02 -7.44
N GLN A 207 8.46 4.29 -7.10
CA GLN A 207 9.39 5.40 -7.30
C GLN A 207 10.78 5.13 -6.72
N PHE A 208 10.85 4.66 -5.48
CA PHE A 208 12.13 4.40 -4.80
C PHE A 208 12.95 3.33 -5.53
N TYR A 209 12.34 2.19 -5.86
CA TYR A 209 12.98 1.15 -6.66
C TYR A 209 13.46 1.68 -8.02
N TYR A 210 12.57 2.39 -8.74
CA TYR A 210 12.88 2.93 -10.07
C TYR A 210 14.10 3.85 -10.03
N GLN A 211 14.16 4.73 -9.05
CA GLN A 211 15.28 5.64 -8.86
C GLN A 211 16.57 4.89 -8.50
N GLN A 212 16.48 3.84 -7.68
CA GLN A 212 17.66 3.01 -7.37
C GLN A 212 18.25 2.36 -8.63
N ILE A 213 17.39 1.84 -9.54
CA ILE A 213 17.88 1.25 -10.79
C ILE A 213 18.51 2.31 -11.68
N LEU A 214 17.91 3.51 -11.80
CA LEU A 214 18.52 4.60 -12.57
C LEU A 214 19.87 5.02 -12.01
N ASN A 215 20.00 5.17 -10.69
CA ASN A 215 21.26 5.52 -10.03
C ASN A 215 22.31 4.42 -10.24
N MET A 216 21.92 3.15 -10.09
CA MET A 216 22.79 2.00 -10.32
C MET A 216 23.38 2.00 -11.75
N CYS A 217 22.55 2.26 -12.75
CA CYS A 217 23.00 2.37 -14.14
C CYS A 217 23.88 3.62 -14.36
N ALA A 218 23.52 4.76 -13.76
CA ALA A 218 24.28 6.01 -13.87
C ALA A 218 25.68 5.89 -13.24
N ASP A 219 25.81 5.21 -12.11
CA ASP A 219 27.10 4.92 -11.46
C ASP A 219 28.03 4.06 -12.35
N HIS A 220 27.44 3.33 -13.30
CA HIS A 220 28.15 2.56 -14.33
C HIS A 220 28.18 3.26 -15.70
N GLY A 221 27.90 4.57 -15.74
CA GLY A 221 28.09 5.44 -16.90
C GLY A 221 27.04 5.35 -18.00
N PHE A 222 25.85 4.78 -17.74
CA PHE A 222 24.77 4.72 -18.73
C PHE A 222 23.40 4.99 -18.14
N SER A 223 22.42 5.26 -19.01
CA SER A 223 21.00 5.34 -18.66
C SER A 223 20.24 4.18 -19.29
N PRO A 224 19.42 3.43 -18.54
CA PRO A 224 18.74 2.25 -19.07
C PRO A 224 17.69 2.63 -20.12
N LYS A 225 17.64 1.89 -21.22
CA LYS A 225 16.61 2.02 -22.27
C LYS A 225 15.34 1.30 -21.81
N VAL A 226 14.46 1.99 -21.06
CA VAL A 226 13.23 1.37 -20.51
C VAL A 226 12.20 1.18 -21.61
N ALA A 227 12.14 -0.02 -22.19
CA ALA A 227 11.23 -0.37 -23.26
C ALA A 227 9.82 -0.74 -22.76
N HIS A 228 9.74 -1.43 -21.62
CA HIS A 228 8.47 -1.92 -21.06
C HIS A 228 8.37 -1.70 -19.55
N ARG A 229 7.15 -1.68 -19.03
CA ARG A 229 6.86 -1.57 -17.60
C ARG A 229 5.76 -2.53 -17.20
N SER A 230 5.88 -3.14 -16.01
CA SER A 230 4.84 -3.95 -15.40
C SER A 230 4.90 -3.84 -13.88
N ILE A 231 3.75 -3.85 -13.22
CA ILE A 231 3.65 -3.86 -11.74
C ILE A 231 3.83 -5.29 -11.18
N HIS A 232 3.81 -6.32 -12.02
CA HIS A 232 3.89 -7.72 -11.60
C HIS A 232 5.17 -8.38 -12.09
N ALA A 233 5.96 -8.94 -11.18
CA ALA A 233 7.18 -9.67 -11.51
C ALA A 233 6.95 -10.85 -12.48
N PRO A 234 5.90 -11.68 -12.37
CA PRO A 234 5.63 -12.72 -13.36
C PRO A 234 5.43 -12.21 -14.78
N THR A 235 4.84 -11.03 -14.97
CA THR A 235 4.70 -10.41 -16.29
C THR A 235 6.06 -9.96 -16.82
N ILE A 236 6.92 -9.37 -15.97
CA ILE A 236 8.30 -9.03 -16.32
C ILE A 236 9.04 -10.29 -16.80
N PHE A 237 8.93 -11.40 -16.06
CA PHE A 237 9.58 -12.66 -16.42
C PHE A 237 9.13 -13.20 -17.79
N ARG A 238 7.85 -13.09 -18.12
CA ARG A 238 7.33 -13.48 -19.43
C ARG A 238 7.84 -12.60 -20.56
N LEU A 239 7.96 -11.30 -20.33
CA LEU A 239 8.55 -10.38 -21.32
C LEU A 239 10.05 -10.65 -21.52
N VAL A 240 10.79 -10.94 -20.44
CA VAL A 240 12.20 -11.35 -20.52
C VAL A 240 12.34 -12.67 -21.29
N GLU A 241 11.54 -13.68 -20.97
CA GLU A 241 11.50 -14.96 -21.69
C GLU A 241 11.27 -14.77 -23.18
N SER A 242 10.42 -13.81 -23.55
CA SER A 242 10.09 -13.49 -24.96
C SER A 242 11.17 -12.66 -25.67
N GLY A 243 12.30 -12.36 -25.02
CA GLY A 243 13.39 -11.59 -25.60
C GLY A 243 13.09 -10.09 -25.73
N MET A 244 12.10 -9.57 -25.02
CA MET A 244 11.72 -8.15 -25.07
C MET A 244 12.67 -7.22 -24.31
N GLY A 245 13.62 -7.79 -23.57
CA GLY A 245 14.61 -7.08 -22.77
C GLY A 245 14.99 -7.87 -21.51
N LEU A 246 15.67 -7.21 -20.61
CA LEU A 246 16.11 -7.73 -19.32
C LEU A 246 15.50 -6.93 -18.16
N SER A 247 15.67 -7.41 -16.93
CA SER A 247 15.19 -6.67 -15.75
C SER A 247 16.19 -6.78 -14.59
N ILE A 248 16.16 -5.80 -13.69
CA ILE A 248 16.83 -5.85 -12.40
C ILE A 248 15.74 -5.81 -11.33
N ILE A 249 15.71 -6.79 -10.43
CA ILE A 249 14.67 -6.94 -9.41
C ILE A 249 15.29 -7.16 -8.02
N PRO A 250 14.57 -6.94 -6.91
CA PRO A 250 15.00 -7.41 -5.61
C PRO A 250 15.24 -8.93 -5.63
N THR A 251 16.32 -9.39 -5.01
CA THR A 251 16.75 -10.80 -5.08
C THR A 251 15.71 -11.77 -4.52
N SER A 252 14.90 -11.34 -3.55
CA SER A 252 13.78 -12.15 -3.05
C SER A 252 12.74 -12.53 -4.12
N LEU A 253 12.63 -11.75 -5.20
CA LEU A 253 11.78 -12.07 -6.34
C LEU A 253 12.45 -13.01 -7.36
N ALA A 254 13.74 -13.32 -7.21
CA ALA A 254 14.47 -14.20 -8.12
C ALA A 254 14.12 -15.69 -7.93
N ILE A 255 12.83 -15.97 -7.73
CA ILE A 255 12.26 -17.31 -7.55
C ILE A 255 11.33 -17.58 -8.73
N SER A 256 11.70 -18.52 -9.59
CA SER A 256 10.86 -18.93 -10.70
C SER A 256 11.23 -20.34 -11.15
N ASP A 257 10.20 -21.16 -11.38
CA ASP A 257 10.36 -22.47 -12.05
C ASP A 257 10.52 -22.34 -13.58
N ASN A 258 10.51 -21.12 -14.09
CA ASN A 258 10.65 -20.87 -15.51
C ASN A 258 12.08 -21.09 -15.99
N LYS A 259 12.31 -22.22 -16.65
CA LYS A 259 13.62 -22.61 -17.20
C LYS A 259 14.10 -21.76 -18.38
N ASN A 260 13.25 -20.90 -18.92
CA ASN A 260 13.57 -20.03 -20.04
C ASN A 260 14.15 -18.67 -19.61
N ILE A 261 14.24 -18.42 -18.31
CA ILE A 261 14.94 -17.27 -17.74
C ILE A 261 16.00 -17.73 -16.76
N LYS A 262 16.95 -16.85 -16.46
CA LYS A 262 17.96 -17.05 -15.43
C LYS A 262 18.17 -15.78 -14.65
N PHE A 263 18.68 -15.96 -13.43
CA PHE A 263 18.99 -14.87 -12.51
C PHE A 263 20.50 -14.79 -12.27
N ILE A 264 21.01 -13.56 -12.16
CA ILE A 264 22.38 -13.25 -11.75
C ILE A 264 22.29 -12.32 -10.57
N GLU A 265 22.73 -12.75 -9.39
CA GLU A 265 22.74 -11.91 -8.20
C GLU A 265 23.86 -10.89 -8.28
N LEU A 266 23.52 -9.61 -8.06
CA LEU A 266 24.43 -8.46 -8.17
C LEU A 266 25.15 -8.22 -6.83
N ASN A 267 25.94 -9.17 -6.37
CA ASN A 267 26.61 -9.13 -5.06
C ASN A 267 27.64 -8.02 -4.95
N GLU A 268 28.37 -7.75 -6.05
CA GLU A 268 29.44 -6.76 -6.10
C GLU A 268 28.91 -5.32 -6.27
N ILE A 269 27.63 -5.15 -6.55
CA ILE A 269 26.99 -3.83 -6.66
C ILE A 269 26.70 -3.33 -5.24
N PRO A 270 27.16 -2.11 -4.87
CA PRO A 270 27.00 -1.60 -3.52
C PRO A 270 25.55 -1.25 -3.15
N GLN A 271 24.72 -0.93 -4.15
CA GLN A 271 23.31 -0.61 -3.93
C GLN A 271 22.56 -1.82 -3.41
N LYS A 272 21.88 -1.64 -2.28
CA LYS A 272 20.99 -2.62 -1.66
C LYS A 272 19.57 -2.07 -1.64
N THR A 273 18.61 -2.96 -1.59
CA THR A 273 17.22 -2.60 -1.39
C THR A 273 16.73 -3.11 -0.03
N ALA A 274 15.80 -2.40 0.57
CA ALA A 274 15.32 -2.72 1.89
C ALA A 274 13.81 -2.89 1.91
N LEU A 275 13.32 -3.73 2.80
CA LEU A 275 11.91 -3.90 3.11
C LEU A 275 11.66 -3.40 4.53
N TYR A 276 10.58 -2.68 4.69
CA TYR A 276 10.19 -2.07 5.96
C TYR A 276 8.78 -2.53 6.35
N ALA A 277 8.59 -2.75 7.64
CA ALA A 277 7.28 -2.82 8.27
C ALA A 277 6.88 -1.41 8.70
N VAL A 278 5.68 -0.97 8.33
CA VAL A 278 5.18 0.40 8.56
C VAL A 278 3.78 0.34 9.15
N TRP A 279 3.54 1.13 10.20
CA TRP A 279 2.24 1.24 10.86
C TRP A 279 2.04 2.62 11.47
N LYS A 280 0.80 2.99 11.76
CA LYS A 280 0.50 4.24 12.46
C LYS A 280 0.92 4.16 13.92
N SER A 281 1.55 5.21 14.44
CA SER A 281 2.00 5.27 15.84
C SER A 281 0.84 5.23 16.85
N ASP A 282 -0.35 5.68 16.44
CA ASP A 282 -1.59 5.68 17.21
C ASP A 282 -2.54 4.51 16.86
N ASN A 283 -2.02 3.46 16.20
CA ASN A 283 -2.82 2.28 15.89
C ASN A 283 -3.34 1.62 17.17
N VAL A 284 -4.67 1.44 17.23
CA VAL A 284 -5.36 0.91 18.42
C VAL A 284 -5.73 -0.57 18.30
N ASN A 285 -5.29 -1.26 17.26
CA ASN A 285 -5.55 -2.68 17.12
C ASN A 285 -4.80 -3.49 18.19
N PRO A 286 -5.50 -4.15 19.15
CA PRO A 286 -4.86 -4.85 20.25
C PRO A 286 -4.04 -6.07 19.79
N THR A 287 -4.20 -6.51 18.54
CA THR A 287 -3.46 -7.65 17.99
C THR A 287 -2.13 -7.25 17.35
N LEU A 288 -1.98 -5.97 16.98
CA LEU A 288 -0.78 -5.47 16.32
C LEU A 288 0.51 -5.68 17.14
N PRO A 289 0.58 -5.41 18.45
CA PRO A 289 1.79 -5.62 19.23
C PRO A 289 2.34 -7.06 19.14
N TYR A 290 1.47 -8.08 19.15
CA TYR A 290 1.90 -9.47 19.02
C TYR A 290 2.59 -9.75 17.67
N LEU A 291 2.13 -9.11 16.60
CA LEU A 291 2.76 -9.23 15.28
C LEU A 291 4.08 -8.47 15.21
N LEU A 292 4.16 -7.29 15.83
CA LEU A 292 5.38 -6.48 15.87
C LEU A 292 6.53 -7.19 16.60
N ASP A 293 6.22 -7.98 17.63
CA ASP A 293 7.20 -8.79 18.38
C ASP A 293 7.80 -9.94 17.51
N MET A 294 7.12 -10.29 16.42
CA MET A 294 7.60 -11.33 15.50
C MET A 294 8.41 -10.80 14.33
N LEU A 295 8.48 -9.46 14.18
CA LEU A 295 9.26 -8.83 13.11
C LEU A 295 10.75 -9.12 13.28
N PRO A 296 11.47 -9.42 12.19
CA PRO A 296 12.93 -9.59 12.24
C PRO A 296 13.63 -8.37 12.84
N ASN A 297 14.68 -8.60 13.61
CA ASN A 297 15.61 -7.57 14.03
C ASN A 297 16.77 -7.57 13.03
N VAL A 298 16.76 -6.61 12.12
CA VAL A 298 17.83 -6.39 11.14
C VAL A 298 18.62 -5.18 11.60
N GLU A 299 19.93 -5.35 11.81
CA GLU A 299 20.81 -4.22 12.04
C GLU A 299 20.92 -3.40 10.74
N ALA A 300 20.75 -2.09 10.86
CA ALA A 300 21.01 -1.21 9.72
C ALA A 300 22.51 -1.33 9.40
N THR A 301 22.85 -1.98 8.31
CA THR A 301 24.19 -1.91 7.74
C THR A 301 24.43 -0.45 7.34
N ALA A 302 25.41 0.17 8.01
CA ALA A 302 25.84 1.56 7.81
C ALA A 302 26.32 1.79 6.36
#